data_8e57e1b796564c541142b129a56821bc
#
_entry.id   8e57e1b796564c541142b129a56821bc
#
_cell.length_a   1.000
_cell.length_b   1.000
_cell.length_c   1.000
_cell.angle_alpha   90.00
_cell.angle_beta   90.00
_cell.angle_gamma   90.00
#
_symmetry.space_group_name_H-M   'P 1'
#
loop_
_entity.id
_entity.type
_entity.pdbx_description
1 polymer ?
#
loop_
_entity_poly.entity_id
_entity_poly.type
_entity_poly.pdbx_seq_one_letter_code
_entity_poly.pdbx_strand_id
1 'polypeptide(L)'
;MAGSTFGTLFTITTWGESHGPALGVVVDGCPAGIPLTSDYIQTFLDRRKPGQSKFTTARKESDSVEILSGVFKGYTTGTPISLIVRNTDQRSHDYSKIKDCYRPGHADYTFDQKYGVRDYRGGGRTSGRETIGRVAGGAIACRILEALGIHLTTYTKAIGPFSIPSDAYDYSAINENRLYMPNQKYAEQASAYLESCIREQDSSGGLIECMIHGMPSGIGEPVFNKLDAALAKAVMSIGAVKGVEIGDGFSVVSSKGSKNNDSFFAENGQISKLTNHSGGILGGLSDGSTILLRAAIKPTPSISQPQKTVNTNGENIEIEISGRHDPVIVPRAVVVVESMAAVTLVDLLMQNMSSRIEYIKQVYLGI
;
A
#
# COMPACT_ATOMS: atom_id res chain seq x y z
N MET A 1 15.80 -3.62 14.66
CA MET A 1 15.28 -2.29 14.26
C MET A 1 13.90 -2.08 14.86
N ALA A 2 13.56 -0.85 15.20
CA ALA A 2 12.21 -0.51 15.63
C ALA A 2 11.23 -0.66 14.46
N GLY A 3 10.02 -1.20 14.73
CA GLY A 3 9.05 -1.57 13.68
C GLY A 3 8.36 -0.40 12.96
N SER A 4 8.75 0.85 13.20
CA SER A 4 8.17 2.05 12.56
C SER A 4 9.05 2.64 11.45
N THR A 5 10.21 2.03 11.17
CA THR A 5 11.11 2.41 10.07
C THR A 5 11.15 1.30 9.03
N PHE A 6 11.09 1.67 7.75
CA PHE A 6 11.16 0.78 6.60
C PHE A 6 12.14 1.33 5.57
N GLY A 7 12.90 0.45 4.90
CA GLY A 7 13.96 0.77 3.94
C GLY A 7 15.35 0.65 4.54
N THR A 8 16.38 0.80 3.70
CA THR A 8 17.81 0.70 4.03
C THR A 8 18.55 2.00 3.68
N LEU A 9 18.53 2.42 2.43
CA LEU A 9 19.10 3.67 1.94
C LEU A 9 18.04 4.75 1.75
N PHE A 10 16.90 4.38 1.16
CA PHE A 10 15.71 5.24 1.15
C PHE A 10 14.78 4.77 2.24
N THR A 11 14.68 5.52 3.33
CA THR A 11 13.94 5.10 4.51
C THR A 11 12.75 5.98 4.79
N ILE A 12 11.68 5.37 5.30
CA ILE A 12 10.54 6.08 5.88
C ILE A 12 10.39 5.70 7.35
N THR A 13 10.25 6.66 8.24
CA THR A 13 9.91 6.46 9.65
C THR A 13 8.59 7.12 9.96
N THR A 14 7.54 6.31 10.17
CA THR A 14 6.18 6.81 10.45
C THR A 14 5.94 6.94 11.96
N TRP A 15 5.17 7.96 12.36
CA TRP A 15 4.84 8.26 13.75
C TRP A 15 3.43 8.82 13.90
N GLY A 16 2.95 8.92 15.13
CA GLY A 16 1.63 9.46 15.49
C GLY A 16 0.52 8.41 15.47
N GLU A 17 -0.61 8.73 16.10
CA GLU A 17 -1.78 7.88 16.30
C GLU A 17 -3.04 8.52 15.73
N SER A 18 -4.06 7.69 15.48
CA SER A 18 -5.32 8.13 14.87
C SER A 18 -6.10 9.17 15.68
N HIS A 19 -5.93 9.18 17.00
CA HIS A 19 -6.56 10.11 17.94
C HIS A 19 -5.54 10.97 18.70
N GLY A 20 -4.27 10.96 18.27
CA GLY A 20 -3.26 11.93 18.67
C GLY A 20 -3.43 13.27 17.94
N PRO A 21 -2.59 14.27 18.22
CA PRO A 21 -2.68 15.59 17.58
C PRO A 21 -2.35 15.57 16.09
N ALA A 22 -1.48 14.65 15.67
CA ALA A 22 -1.02 14.52 14.29
C ALA A 22 -0.46 13.14 13.99
N LEU A 23 -0.29 12.86 12.70
CA LEU A 23 0.53 11.77 12.17
C LEU A 23 1.57 12.36 11.21
N GLY A 24 2.66 11.64 11.03
CA GLY A 24 3.67 12.10 10.09
C GLY A 24 4.63 11.02 9.67
N VAL A 25 5.58 11.44 8.85
CA VAL A 25 6.67 10.60 8.35
C VAL A 25 7.92 11.44 8.21
N VAL A 26 9.05 10.85 8.54
CA VAL A 26 10.38 11.34 8.14
C VAL A 26 10.87 10.43 7.02
N VAL A 27 11.22 11.04 5.89
CA VAL A 27 11.86 10.36 4.75
C VAL A 27 13.33 10.74 4.75
N ASP A 28 14.21 9.77 4.79
CA ASP A 28 15.65 9.98 4.71
C ASP A 28 16.24 9.22 3.52
N GLY A 29 17.39 9.69 3.01
CA GLY A 29 18.02 9.14 1.81
C GLY A 29 17.40 9.60 0.48
N CYS A 30 16.49 10.58 0.49
CA CYS A 30 15.98 11.16 -0.76
C CYS A 30 17.07 11.97 -1.47
N PRO A 31 17.39 11.71 -2.76
CA PRO A 31 18.34 12.51 -3.51
C PRO A 31 17.95 13.99 -3.58
N ALA A 32 18.94 14.89 -3.63
CA ALA A 32 18.71 16.31 -3.87
C ALA A 32 18.26 16.56 -5.33
N GLY A 33 17.54 17.66 -5.56
CA GLY A 33 17.17 18.12 -6.90
C GLY A 33 15.89 17.52 -7.48
N ILE A 34 15.14 16.72 -6.72
CA ILE A 34 13.83 16.23 -7.14
C ILE A 34 12.78 17.34 -6.96
N PRO A 35 11.98 17.68 -7.99
CA PRO A 35 10.88 18.65 -7.84
C PRO A 35 9.82 18.10 -6.90
N LEU A 36 9.54 18.81 -5.79
CA LEU A 36 8.60 18.35 -4.78
C LEU A 36 7.81 19.53 -4.17
N THR A 37 6.48 19.39 -4.16
CA THR A 37 5.56 20.33 -3.51
C THR A 37 4.57 19.59 -2.61
N SER A 38 3.97 20.31 -1.64
CA SER A 38 2.88 19.77 -0.83
C SER A 38 1.69 19.35 -1.69
N ASP A 39 1.37 20.08 -2.76
CA ASP A 39 0.26 19.78 -3.65
C ASP A 39 0.47 18.43 -4.38
N TYR A 40 1.69 18.12 -4.81
CA TYR A 40 1.99 16.82 -5.40
C TYR A 40 1.74 15.68 -4.40
N ILE A 41 2.25 15.79 -3.19
CA ILE A 41 2.02 14.78 -2.13
C ILE A 41 0.53 14.68 -1.80
N GLN A 42 -0.19 15.83 -1.80
CA GLN A 42 -1.61 15.89 -1.51
C GLN A 42 -2.45 15.08 -2.50
N THR A 43 -2.07 15.02 -3.78
CA THR A 43 -2.79 14.19 -4.77
C THR A 43 -2.84 12.71 -4.39
N PHE A 44 -1.79 12.19 -3.78
CA PHE A 44 -1.74 10.81 -3.26
C PHE A 44 -2.58 10.66 -1.99
N LEU A 45 -2.48 11.59 -1.06
CA LEU A 45 -3.27 11.59 0.18
C LEU A 45 -4.76 11.72 -0.10
N ASP A 46 -5.14 12.48 -1.13
CA ASP A 46 -6.52 12.62 -1.58
C ASP A 46 -7.12 11.29 -2.05
N ARG A 47 -6.36 10.42 -2.67
CA ARG A 47 -6.78 9.05 -3.03
C ARG A 47 -6.97 8.15 -1.80
N ARG A 48 -6.24 8.42 -0.70
CA ARG A 48 -6.29 7.67 0.56
C ARG A 48 -7.38 8.13 1.51
N LYS A 49 -7.69 9.43 1.58
CA LYS A 49 -8.55 10.03 2.61
C LYS A 49 -9.95 9.41 2.69
N PRO A 50 -10.62 9.46 3.86
CA PRO A 50 -12.01 9.03 3.99
C PRO A 50 -12.99 9.99 3.29
N GLY A 51 -14.25 9.58 3.17
CA GLY A 51 -15.33 10.47 2.70
C GLY A 51 -15.39 10.70 1.19
N GLN A 52 -14.72 9.87 0.37
CA GLN A 52 -14.67 10.04 -1.09
C GLN A 52 -15.89 9.48 -1.84
N SER A 53 -16.61 8.55 -1.23
CA SER A 53 -17.78 7.91 -1.83
C SER A 53 -18.75 7.41 -0.75
N LYS A 54 -19.96 6.98 -1.17
CA LYS A 54 -20.93 6.31 -0.29
C LYS A 54 -20.42 4.98 0.30
N PHE A 55 -19.33 4.42 -0.26
CA PHE A 55 -18.68 3.19 0.19
C PHE A 55 -17.52 3.43 1.17
N THR A 56 -17.33 4.68 1.58
CA THR A 56 -16.33 5.05 2.58
C THR A 56 -16.99 5.71 3.78
N THR A 57 -16.32 5.65 4.94
CA THR A 57 -16.83 6.31 6.17
C THR A 57 -17.18 7.78 5.92
N ALA A 58 -18.24 8.26 6.56
CA ALA A 58 -18.66 9.66 6.50
C ALA A 58 -17.72 10.64 7.26
N ARG A 59 -16.60 10.15 7.79
CA ARG A 59 -15.56 10.98 8.43
C ARG A 59 -14.99 11.96 7.41
N LYS A 60 -14.89 13.23 7.79
CA LYS A 60 -14.33 14.29 6.93
C LYS A 60 -12.99 14.73 7.48
N GLU A 61 -11.92 14.31 6.81
CA GLU A 61 -10.54 14.74 7.10
C GLU A 61 -9.97 15.33 5.80
N SER A 62 -9.34 16.48 5.89
CA SER A 62 -8.64 17.06 4.74
C SER A 62 -7.37 16.29 4.42
N ASP A 63 -6.77 15.66 5.44
CA ASP A 63 -5.45 15.04 5.41
C ASP A 63 -4.40 15.98 4.77
N SER A 64 -4.52 17.28 5.06
CA SER A 64 -3.63 18.32 4.51
C SER A 64 -2.21 18.11 5.01
N VAL A 65 -1.27 17.97 4.08
CA VAL A 65 0.14 17.73 4.38
C VAL A 65 0.93 19.05 4.46
N GLU A 66 1.77 19.14 5.48
CA GLU A 66 2.76 20.21 5.63
C GLU A 66 4.17 19.62 5.46
N ILE A 67 5.02 20.25 4.63
CA ILE A 67 6.45 19.92 4.53
C ILE A 67 7.20 20.78 5.52
N LEU A 68 7.88 20.17 6.50
CA LEU A 68 8.57 20.89 7.58
C LEU A 68 10.08 21.06 7.31
N SER A 69 10.68 20.18 6.49
CA SER A 69 12.12 20.19 6.19
C SER A 69 12.43 19.47 4.88
N GLY A 70 13.68 19.59 4.41
CA GLY A 70 14.20 18.80 3.29
C GLY A 70 13.82 19.31 1.90
N VAL A 71 13.12 20.45 1.80
CA VAL A 71 12.73 21.07 0.51
C VAL A 71 13.10 22.56 0.53
N PHE A 72 13.72 23.02 -0.54
CA PHE A 72 14.05 24.44 -0.74
C PHE A 72 13.73 24.86 -2.18
N LYS A 73 12.97 25.95 -2.34
CA LYS A 73 12.53 26.47 -3.65
C LYS A 73 11.87 25.41 -4.55
N GLY A 74 11.11 24.48 -3.94
CA GLY A 74 10.39 23.43 -4.68
C GLY A 74 11.24 22.23 -5.08
N TYR A 75 12.46 22.09 -4.54
CA TYR A 75 13.34 20.95 -4.81
C TYR A 75 13.83 20.31 -3.50
N THR A 76 14.02 19.00 -3.50
CA THR A 76 14.62 18.27 -2.39
C THR A 76 16.08 18.69 -2.20
N THR A 77 16.56 18.68 -0.95
CA THR A 77 17.91 19.16 -0.57
C THR A 77 18.90 18.05 -0.25
N GLY A 78 18.46 16.77 -0.27
CA GLY A 78 19.29 15.65 0.17
C GLY A 78 19.32 15.46 1.69
N THR A 79 18.59 16.28 2.44
CA THR A 79 18.46 16.15 3.90
C THR A 79 17.11 15.55 4.28
N PRO A 80 16.89 15.06 5.53
CA PRO A 80 15.62 14.42 5.90
C PRO A 80 14.41 15.31 5.64
N ILE A 81 13.40 14.73 4.97
CA ILE A 81 12.12 15.38 4.66
C ILE A 81 11.13 14.98 5.75
N SER A 82 10.71 15.95 6.57
CA SER A 82 9.68 15.74 7.58
C SER A 82 8.34 16.25 7.09
N LEU A 83 7.34 15.35 7.15
CA LEU A 83 5.97 15.63 6.74
C LEU A 83 5.02 15.40 7.92
N ILE A 84 4.03 16.29 8.07
CA ILE A 84 3.01 16.21 9.11
C ILE A 84 1.61 16.39 8.53
N VAL A 85 0.65 15.63 9.07
CA VAL A 85 -0.79 15.78 8.83
C VAL A 85 -1.49 15.87 10.17
N ARG A 86 -2.21 16.98 10.41
CA ARG A 86 -2.94 17.21 11.67
C ARG A 86 -4.28 16.47 11.68
N ASN A 87 -4.65 15.93 12.83
CA ASN A 87 -5.97 15.33 13.04
C ASN A 87 -6.98 16.44 13.36
N THR A 88 -8.13 16.46 12.69
CA THR A 88 -9.16 17.51 12.85
C THR A 88 -10.55 16.97 13.23
N ASP A 89 -10.94 15.75 12.84
CA ASP A 89 -12.26 15.13 13.12
C ASP A 89 -12.14 13.86 13.98
N GLN A 90 -11.42 13.94 15.10
CA GLN A 90 -11.29 12.83 16.05
C GLN A 90 -12.44 12.90 17.10
N ARG A 91 -13.17 11.78 17.28
CA ARG A 91 -14.26 11.64 18.25
C ARG A 91 -13.96 10.50 19.22
N SER A 92 -13.16 10.80 20.25
CA SER A 92 -12.72 9.81 21.23
C SER A 92 -13.87 9.18 22.05
N HIS A 93 -14.98 9.89 22.20
CA HIS A 93 -16.15 9.41 22.93
C HIS A 93 -16.83 8.17 22.29
N ASP A 94 -16.72 8.01 20.98
CA ASP A 94 -17.33 6.89 20.24
C ASP A 94 -16.72 5.51 20.64
N TYR A 95 -15.56 5.51 21.30
CA TYR A 95 -14.84 4.29 21.70
C TYR A 95 -14.98 3.91 23.17
N SER A 96 -15.71 4.68 23.97
CA SER A 96 -15.85 4.42 25.42
C SER A 96 -16.50 3.07 25.73
N LYS A 97 -17.47 2.64 24.90
CA LYS A 97 -18.18 1.37 25.07
C LYS A 97 -17.37 0.12 24.78
N ILE A 98 -16.24 0.27 24.06
CA ILE A 98 -15.40 -0.86 23.62
C ILE A 98 -14.02 -0.85 24.27
N LYS A 99 -13.77 0.03 25.27
CA LYS A 99 -12.47 0.13 25.93
C LYS A 99 -12.12 -1.16 26.68
N ASP A 100 -13.11 -1.83 27.28
CA ASP A 100 -12.95 -2.98 28.16
C ASP A 100 -13.25 -4.32 27.43
N CYS A 101 -13.26 -4.34 26.08
CA CYS A 101 -13.47 -5.55 25.29
C CYS A 101 -12.49 -5.63 24.12
N TYR A 102 -12.36 -6.84 23.56
CA TYR A 102 -11.53 -7.10 22.39
C TYR A 102 -12.40 -7.26 21.13
N ARG A 103 -12.32 -6.31 20.22
CA ARG A 103 -13.10 -6.34 18.98
C ARG A 103 -12.63 -7.49 18.09
N PRO A 104 -13.53 -8.34 17.58
CA PRO A 104 -13.19 -9.39 16.63
C PRO A 104 -12.45 -8.84 15.41
N GLY A 105 -11.40 -9.54 14.99
CA GLY A 105 -10.62 -9.16 13.81
C GLY A 105 -9.75 -7.91 13.92
N HIS A 106 -9.73 -7.24 15.09
CA HIS A 106 -8.84 -6.10 15.40
C HIS A 106 -7.62 -6.54 16.23
N ALA A 107 -6.66 -5.62 16.40
CA ALA A 107 -5.43 -5.87 17.13
C ALA A 107 -5.53 -5.60 18.65
N ASP A 108 -6.71 -5.39 19.18
CA ASP A 108 -6.93 -4.97 20.55
C ASP A 108 -6.25 -5.92 21.54
N TYR A 109 -6.56 -7.22 21.45
CA TYR A 109 -5.99 -8.27 22.31
C TYR A 109 -4.46 -8.36 22.19
N THR A 110 -3.97 -8.38 20.94
CA THR A 110 -2.52 -8.57 20.68
C THR A 110 -1.68 -7.39 21.14
N PHE A 111 -2.23 -6.17 21.12
CA PHE A 111 -1.56 -4.97 21.64
C PHE A 111 -1.52 -4.97 23.17
N ASP A 112 -2.61 -5.36 23.84
CA ASP A 112 -2.60 -5.52 25.29
C ASP A 112 -1.61 -6.58 25.75
N GLN A 113 -1.56 -7.74 25.05
CA GLN A 113 -0.58 -8.79 25.37
C GLN A 113 0.87 -8.37 25.13
N LYS A 114 1.12 -7.55 24.12
CA LYS A 114 2.49 -7.14 23.78
C LYS A 114 3.00 -5.99 24.63
N TYR A 115 2.17 -4.98 24.85
CA TYR A 115 2.60 -3.72 25.46
C TYR A 115 2.08 -3.50 26.89
N GLY A 116 1.12 -4.32 27.36
CA GLY A 116 0.48 -4.17 28.67
C GLY A 116 -0.44 -2.94 28.79
N VAL A 117 -0.52 -2.13 27.73
CA VAL A 117 -1.37 -0.94 27.64
C VAL A 117 -1.78 -0.70 26.18
N ARG A 118 -3.02 -0.27 26.00
CA ARG A 118 -3.60 0.01 24.69
C ARG A 118 -4.28 1.38 24.69
N ASP A 119 -4.01 2.19 23.66
CA ASP A 119 -4.91 3.30 23.36
C ASP A 119 -6.15 2.75 22.63
N TYR A 120 -7.27 2.62 23.35
CA TYR A 120 -8.52 2.11 22.81
C TYR A 120 -9.19 3.09 21.83
N ARG A 121 -8.75 4.36 21.77
CA ARG A 121 -9.34 5.39 20.92
C ARG A 121 -8.91 5.18 19.46
N GLY A 122 -9.77 4.62 18.64
CA GLY A 122 -9.56 4.45 17.20
C GLY A 122 -8.44 3.48 16.80
N GLY A 123 -7.88 2.70 17.74
CA GLY A 123 -6.85 1.70 17.46
C GLY A 123 -5.42 2.23 17.33
N GLY A 124 -5.15 3.50 17.67
CA GLY A 124 -3.79 4.06 17.72
C GLY A 124 -2.99 3.83 16.43
N ARG A 125 -1.82 3.18 16.55
CA ARG A 125 -0.93 2.80 15.44
C ARG A 125 -1.47 1.67 14.56
N THR A 126 -2.50 0.93 14.97
CA THR A 126 -3.14 -0.11 14.14
C THR A 126 -4.28 0.41 13.27
N SER A 127 -4.62 1.69 13.41
CA SER A 127 -5.63 2.35 12.60
C SER A 127 -5.19 2.52 11.14
N GLY A 128 -6.13 2.43 10.20
CA GLY A 128 -5.86 2.76 8.79
C GLY A 128 -5.34 4.19 8.56
N ARG A 129 -5.43 5.11 9.54
CA ARG A 129 -4.81 6.44 9.45
C ARG A 129 -3.28 6.40 9.47
N GLU A 130 -2.66 5.36 10.01
CA GLU A 130 -1.21 5.15 9.97
C GLU A 130 -0.67 5.21 8.53
N THR A 131 -1.48 4.76 7.57
CA THR A 131 -1.12 4.76 6.15
C THR A 131 -0.89 6.17 5.54
N ILE A 132 -1.27 7.25 6.22
CA ILE A 132 -0.92 8.64 5.84
C ILE A 132 0.59 8.79 5.67
N GLY A 133 1.37 8.33 6.65
CA GLY A 133 2.83 8.41 6.59
C GLY A 133 3.42 7.57 5.45
N ARG A 134 2.87 6.38 5.20
CA ARG A 134 3.27 5.52 4.07
C ARG A 134 3.00 6.18 2.73
N VAL A 135 1.81 6.75 2.55
CA VAL A 135 1.41 7.41 1.29
C VAL A 135 2.19 8.68 1.06
N ALA A 136 2.40 9.51 2.09
CA ALA A 136 3.19 10.72 1.96
C ALA A 136 4.67 10.43 1.60
N GLY A 137 5.29 9.43 2.24
CA GLY A 137 6.64 8.97 1.88
C GLY A 137 6.68 8.29 0.51
N GLY A 138 5.65 7.51 0.19
CA GLY A 138 5.49 6.85 -1.11
C GLY A 138 5.33 7.82 -2.28
N ALA A 139 4.66 8.95 -2.08
CA ALA A 139 4.57 10.00 -3.10
C ALA A 139 5.96 10.54 -3.49
N ILE A 140 6.86 10.72 -2.51
CA ILE A 140 8.26 11.12 -2.79
C ILE A 140 8.97 10.03 -3.59
N ALA A 141 8.78 8.75 -3.21
CA ALA A 141 9.35 7.63 -3.95
C ALA A 141 8.82 7.56 -5.40
N CYS A 142 7.51 7.73 -5.61
CA CYS A 142 6.92 7.81 -6.95
C CYS A 142 7.55 8.92 -7.78
N ARG A 143 7.82 10.09 -7.19
CA ARG A 143 8.45 11.21 -7.89
C ARG A 143 9.87 10.89 -8.34
N ILE A 144 10.62 10.12 -7.55
CA ILE A 144 11.95 9.63 -7.93
C ILE A 144 11.83 8.62 -9.08
N LEU A 145 10.90 7.68 -8.99
CA LEU A 145 10.68 6.66 -10.03
C LEU A 145 10.25 7.32 -11.37
N GLU A 146 9.37 8.31 -11.34
CA GLU A 146 8.97 9.08 -12.52
C GLU A 146 10.18 9.73 -13.22
N ALA A 147 11.13 10.29 -12.46
CA ALA A 147 12.36 10.86 -13.00
C ALA A 147 13.28 9.82 -13.66
N LEU A 148 13.10 8.54 -13.32
CA LEU A 148 13.80 7.40 -13.91
C LEU A 148 13.01 6.71 -15.04
N GLY A 149 11.82 7.21 -15.40
CA GLY A 149 10.94 6.61 -16.39
C GLY A 149 10.22 5.34 -15.90
N ILE A 150 10.15 5.14 -14.59
CA ILE A 150 9.47 3.99 -13.97
C ILE A 150 8.09 4.44 -13.49
N HIS A 151 7.04 3.71 -13.90
CA HIS A 151 5.65 4.07 -13.62
C HIS A 151 4.89 2.92 -12.97
N LEU A 152 4.05 3.24 -12.00
CA LEU A 152 3.16 2.29 -11.34
C LEU A 152 1.72 2.53 -11.79
N THR A 153 1.02 1.46 -12.17
CA THR A 153 -0.42 1.45 -12.43
C THR A 153 -1.08 0.53 -11.42
N THR A 154 -1.79 1.10 -10.45
CA THR A 154 -2.37 0.35 -9.34
C THR A 154 -3.88 0.55 -9.29
N TYR A 155 -4.62 -0.54 -9.17
CA TYR A 155 -6.07 -0.55 -9.28
C TYR A 155 -6.72 -1.68 -8.47
N THR A 156 -8.03 -1.58 -8.30
CA THR A 156 -8.86 -2.63 -7.72
C THR A 156 -9.18 -3.68 -8.78
N LYS A 157 -8.65 -4.89 -8.63
CA LYS A 157 -8.91 -6.03 -9.51
C LYS A 157 -10.22 -6.72 -9.18
N ALA A 158 -10.55 -6.82 -7.88
CA ALA A 158 -11.77 -7.48 -7.43
C ALA A 158 -12.32 -6.86 -6.14
N ILE A 159 -13.64 -6.88 -6.01
CA ILE A 159 -14.37 -6.61 -4.75
C ILE A 159 -15.36 -7.74 -4.53
N GLY A 160 -15.24 -8.42 -3.39
CA GLY A 160 -16.04 -9.61 -3.09
C GLY A 160 -15.98 -10.64 -4.23
N PRO A 161 -17.12 -11.09 -4.77
CA PRO A 161 -17.15 -12.09 -5.85
C PRO A 161 -16.90 -11.49 -7.25
N PHE A 162 -16.81 -10.17 -7.41
CA PHE A 162 -16.67 -9.49 -8.69
C PHE A 162 -15.21 -9.24 -9.01
N SER A 163 -14.59 -10.13 -9.79
CA SER A 163 -13.22 -10.03 -10.28
C SER A 163 -13.22 -9.76 -11.79
N ILE A 164 -12.38 -8.81 -12.22
CA ILE A 164 -12.25 -8.46 -13.65
C ILE A 164 -11.32 -9.49 -14.31
N PRO A 165 -11.77 -10.18 -15.37
CA PRO A 165 -10.89 -11.05 -16.14
C PRO A 165 -9.86 -10.24 -16.92
N SER A 166 -8.70 -10.84 -17.21
CA SER A 166 -7.55 -10.12 -17.79
C SER A 166 -7.80 -9.55 -19.20
N ASP A 167 -8.73 -10.11 -19.93
CA ASP A 167 -9.14 -9.69 -21.28
C ASP A 167 -10.17 -8.55 -21.29
N ALA A 168 -10.65 -8.14 -20.10
CA ALA A 168 -11.66 -7.10 -19.93
C ALA A 168 -11.13 -5.81 -19.30
N TYR A 169 -9.81 -5.62 -19.21
CA TYR A 169 -9.24 -4.41 -18.64
C TYR A 169 -9.35 -3.22 -19.61
N ASP A 170 -9.87 -2.11 -19.08
CA ASP A 170 -9.79 -0.76 -19.62
C ASP A 170 -9.15 0.16 -18.59
N TYR A 171 -7.86 0.38 -18.69
CA TYR A 171 -7.10 1.16 -17.72
C TYR A 171 -7.51 2.64 -17.69
N SER A 172 -8.16 3.18 -18.72
CA SER A 172 -8.68 4.54 -18.71
C SER A 172 -9.81 4.71 -17.68
N ALA A 173 -10.59 3.65 -17.44
CA ALA A 173 -11.69 3.65 -16.49
C ALA A 173 -11.26 3.70 -15.01
N ILE A 174 -9.98 3.48 -14.68
CA ILE A 174 -9.51 3.44 -13.27
C ILE A 174 -9.91 4.69 -12.49
N ASN A 175 -9.72 5.86 -13.07
CA ASN A 175 -9.99 7.14 -12.41
C ASN A 175 -11.42 7.66 -12.66
N GLU A 176 -12.22 6.99 -13.47
CA GLU A 176 -13.59 7.38 -13.81
C GLU A 176 -14.62 6.87 -12.79
N ASN A 177 -14.25 5.85 -11.99
CA ASN A 177 -15.12 5.29 -10.96
C ASN A 177 -14.48 5.33 -9.56
N ARG A 178 -15.31 5.39 -8.54
CA ARG A 178 -14.88 5.52 -7.13
C ARG A 178 -14.31 4.25 -6.52
N LEU A 179 -14.33 3.14 -7.24
CA LEU A 179 -13.74 1.87 -6.81
C LEU A 179 -12.34 1.64 -7.40
N TYR A 180 -11.88 2.52 -8.29
CA TYR A 180 -10.61 2.39 -9.03
C TYR A 180 -10.51 1.05 -9.77
N MET A 181 -11.62 0.59 -10.35
CA MET A 181 -11.68 -0.64 -11.13
C MET A 181 -11.45 -0.34 -12.62
N PRO A 182 -10.57 -1.07 -13.31
CA PRO A 182 -10.29 -0.87 -14.74
C PRO A 182 -11.38 -1.51 -15.63
N ASN A 183 -12.64 -1.32 -15.28
CA ASN A 183 -13.80 -1.69 -16.10
C ASN A 183 -15.08 -1.15 -15.47
N GLN A 184 -15.81 -0.30 -16.18
CA GLN A 184 -17.00 0.36 -15.68
C GLN A 184 -18.13 -0.62 -15.32
N LYS A 185 -18.36 -1.66 -16.15
CA LYS A 185 -19.41 -2.67 -15.90
C LYS A 185 -19.16 -3.43 -14.59
N TYR A 186 -17.91 -3.84 -14.33
CA TYR A 186 -17.54 -4.51 -13.09
C TYR A 186 -17.60 -3.57 -11.90
N ALA A 187 -17.25 -2.30 -12.07
CA ALA A 187 -17.41 -1.28 -11.02
C ALA A 187 -18.87 -1.08 -10.62
N GLU A 188 -19.80 -1.11 -11.56
CA GLU A 188 -21.25 -1.04 -11.30
C GLU A 188 -21.76 -2.29 -10.55
N GLN A 189 -21.36 -3.49 -10.97
CA GLN A 189 -21.70 -4.74 -10.29
C GLN A 189 -21.15 -4.77 -8.85
N ALA A 190 -19.89 -4.40 -8.67
CA ALA A 190 -19.26 -4.30 -7.35
C ALA A 190 -19.96 -3.24 -6.48
N SER A 191 -20.39 -2.11 -7.06
CA SER A 191 -21.15 -1.08 -6.36
C SER A 191 -22.50 -1.61 -5.86
N ALA A 192 -23.25 -2.34 -6.69
CA ALA A 192 -24.52 -2.95 -6.30
C ALA A 192 -24.35 -3.99 -5.18
N TYR A 193 -23.28 -4.77 -5.26
CA TYR A 193 -22.90 -5.71 -4.20
C TYR A 193 -22.57 -5.01 -2.89
N LEU A 194 -21.78 -3.93 -2.91
CA LEU A 194 -21.44 -3.16 -1.72
C LEU A 194 -22.69 -2.50 -1.09
N GLU A 195 -23.68 -2.12 -1.90
CA GLU A 195 -24.97 -1.64 -1.38
C GLU A 195 -25.74 -2.74 -0.63
N SER A 196 -25.62 -4.01 -1.06
CA SER A 196 -26.19 -5.13 -0.27
C SER A 196 -25.44 -5.33 1.04
N CYS A 197 -24.10 -5.28 1.02
CA CYS A 197 -23.31 -5.35 2.26
C CYS A 197 -23.71 -4.26 3.26
N ILE A 198 -23.92 -3.01 2.78
CA ILE A 198 -24.36 -1.92 3.64
C ILE A 198 -25.74 -2.20 4.26
N ARG A 199 -26.71 -2.69 3.46
CA ARG A 199 -28.04 -3.06 3.99
C ARG A 199 -27.99 -4.20 5.00
N GLU A 200 -27.06 -5.13 4.80
CA GLU A 200 -26.82 -6.27 5.68
C GLU A 200 -25.93 -5.91 6.89
N GLN A 201 -25.49 -4.66 7.00
CA GLN A 201 -24.58 -4.18 8.05
C GLN A 201 -23.24 -4.94 8.08
N ASP A 202 -22.77 -5.36 6.92
CA ASP A 202 -21.57 -6.17 6.73
C ASP A 202 -20.54 -5.43 5.83
N SER A 203 -19.42 -6.07 5.55
CA SER A 203 -18.31 -5.51 4.80
C SER A 203 -17.74 -6.51 3.79
N SER A 204 -16.97 -5.99 2.83
CA SER A 204 -16.31 -6.80 1.81
C SER A 204 -14.81 -6.58 1.77
N GLY A 205 -14.09 -7.63 1.41
CA GLY A 205 -12.70 -7.57 0.98
C GLY A 205 -12.55 -7.39 -0.52
N GLY A 206 -11.34 -7.55 -1.01
CA GLY A 206 -11.05 -7.52 -2.44
C GLY A 206 -9.57 -7.71 -2.76
N LEU A 207 -9.25 -7.52 -4.02
CA LEU A 207 -7.91 -7.72 -4.57
C LEU A 207 -7.44 -6.45 -5.27
N ILE A 208 -6.23 -6.02 -4.93
CA ILE A 208 -5.53 -4.91 -5.59
C ILE A 208 -4.47 -5.52 -6.50
N GLU A 209 -4.32 -4.98 -7.70
CA GLU A 209 -3.23 -5.31 -8.61
C GLU A 209 -2.40 -4.06 -8.90
N CYS A 210 -1.08 -4.21 -8.86
CA CYS A 210 -0.10 -3.16 -9.13
C CYS A 210 0.84 -3.65 -10.24
N MET A 211 0.87 -2.94 -11.35
CA MET A 211 1.81 -3.13 -12.45
C MET A 211 2.90 -2.07 -12.37
N ILE A 212 4.15 -2.50 -12.48
CA ILE A 212 5.32 -1.63 -12.47
C ILE A 212 6.02 -1.76 -13.82
N HIS A 213 6.09 -0.64 -14.52
CA HIS A 213 6.65 -0.55 -15.87
C HIS A 213 7.98 0.20 -15.85
N GLY A 214 8.90 -0.16 -16.74
CA GLY A 214 10.16 0.55 -16.93
C GLY A 214 11.26 0.18 -15.95
N MET A 215 11.07 -0.88 -15.12
CA MET A 215 12.14 -1.33 -14.25
C MET A 215 13.32 -1.89 -15.06
N PRO A 216 14.56 -1.44 -14.79
CA PRO A 216 15.74 -2.07 -15.38
C PRO A 216 15.89 -3.51 -14.88
N SER A 217 16.54 -4.36 -15.67
CA SER A 217 16.89 -5.71 -15.25
C SER A 217 17.97 -5.68 -14.17
N GLY A 218 17.92 -6.64 -13.20
CA GLY A 218 18.97 -6.86 -12.22
C GLY A 218 18.78 -6.13 -10.88
N ILE A 219 17.58 -5.57 -10.61
CA ILE A 219 17.29 -4.93 -9.32
C ILE A 219 16.73 -5.94 -8.33
N GLY A 220 17.37 -6.00 -7.15
CA GLY A 220 17.07 -6.91 -6.05
C GLY A 220 18.38 -7.40 -5.42
N GLU A 221 18.32 -7.95 -4.21
CA GLU A 221 19.48 -8.41 -3.45
C GLU A 221 19.29 -9.87 -2.99
N PRO A 222 19.67 -10.87 -3.81
CA PRO A 222 19.67 -12.24 -3.33
C PRO A 222 20.70 -12.38 -2.19
N VAL A 223 20.51 -13.30 -1.23
CA VAL A 223 19.53 -14.37 -1.17
C VAL A 223 18.24 -13.92 -0.48
N PHE A 224 18.29 -13.11 0.58
CA PHE A 224 17.16 -12.83 1.46
C PHE A 224 16.40 -11.55 1.12
N ASN A 225 17.06 -10.58 0.48
CA ASN A 225 16.43 -9.32 0.05
C ASN A 225 16.06 -9.34 -1.45
N LYS A 226 15.61 -10.49 -1.94
CA LYS A 226 15.05 -10.61 -3.28
C LYS A 226 13.95 -9.58 -3.49
N LEU A 227 13.80 -9.09 -4.72
CA LEU A 227 12.79 -8.08 -5.06
C LEU A 227 11.37 -8.53 -4.72
N ASP A 228 11.00 -9.78 -5.04
CA ASP A 228 9.70 -10.37 -4.68
C ASP A 228 9.50 -10.43 -3.15
N ALA A 229 10.52 -10.85 -2.40
CA ALA A 229 10.49 -10.92 -0.94
C ALA A 229 10.37 -9.52 -0.30
N ALA A 230 11.10 -8.53 -0.81
CA ALA A 230 11.05 -7.16 -0.33
C ALA A 230 9.67 -6.50 -0.61
N LEU A 231 9.13 -6.67 -1.82
CA LEU A 231 7.78 -6.23 -2.18
C LEU A 231 6.72 -6.92 -1.32
N ALA A 232 6.82 -8.24 -1.14
CA ALA A 232 5.89 -8.99 -0.29
C ALA A 232 5.93 -8.50 1.17
N LYS A 233 7.13 -8.27 1.73
CA LYS A 233 7.30 -7.70 3.09
C LYS A 233 6.65 -6.32 3.21
N ALA A 234 6.88 -5.45 2.23
CA ALA A 234 6.33 -4.09 2.21
C ALA A 234 4.80 -4.11 2.21
N VAL A 235 4.22 -4.86 1.27
CA VAL A 235 2.77 -4.93 1.07
C VAL A 235 2.08 -5.71 2.19
N MET A 236 2.66 -6.83 2.67
CA MET A 236 2.12 -7.59 3.81
C MET A 236 2.14 -6.78 5.11
N SER A 237 2.99 -5.76 5.23
CA SER A 237 3.03 -4.86 6.39
C SER A 237 1.83 -3.90 6.45
N ILE A 238 1.06 -3.76 5.38
CA ILE A 238 -0.13 -2.91 5.34
C ILE A 238 -1.25 -3.60 6.12
N GLY A 239 -1.92 -2.87 7.01
CA GLY A 239 -3.07 -3.38 7.74
C GLY A 239 -4.14 -3.93 6.81
N ALA A 240 -4.76 -5.05 7.18
CA ALA A 240 -5.77 -5.81 6.43
C ALA A 240 -5.26 -6.60 5.20
N VAL A 241 -4.02 -6.48 4.77
CA VAL A 241 -3.44 -7.39 3.76
C VAL A 241 -3.31 -8.80 4.36
N LYS A 242 -3.70 -9.82 3.59
CA LYS A 242 -3.70 -11.24 3.98
C LYS A 242 -3.01 -12.16 2.98
N GLY A 243 -2.69 -11.66 1.81
CA GLY A 243 -1.96 -12.41 0.78
C GLY A 243 -1.27 -11.46 -0.18
N VAL A 244 -0.15 -11.92 -0.71
CA VAL A 244 0.62 -11.25 -1.76
C VAL A 244 0.98 -12.28 -2.82
N GLU A 245 0.85 -11.93 -4.07
CA GLU A 245 1.24 -12.73 -5.23
C GLU A 245 2.10 -11.91 -6.18
N ILE A 246 3.06 -12.60 -6.82
CA ILE A 246 3.86 -12.06 -7.93
C ILE A 246 3.62 -12.94 -9.16
N GLY A 247 3.39 -12.33 -10.33
CA GLY A 247 3.12 -13.05 -11.58
C GLY A 247 1.88 -13.93 -11.48
N ASP A 248 2.00 -15.20 -11.84
CA ASP A 248 0.89 -16.15 -11.76
C ASP A 248 0.52 -16.54 -10.31
N GLY A 249 1.37 -16.18 -9.32
CA GLY A 249 1.06 -16.38 -7.90
C GLY A 249 0.72 -17.82 -7.57
N PHE A 250 -0.36 -18.05 -6.84
CA PHE A 250 -0.78 -19.41 -6.43
C PHE A 250 -1.23 -20.31 -7.59
N SER A 251 -1.56 -19.76 -8.76
CA SER A 251 -2.00 -20.57 -9.91
C SER A 251 -0.87 -21.44 -10.48
N VAL A 252 0.41 -21.14 -10.17
CA VAL A 252 1.56 -21.91 -10.61
C VAL A 252 1.51 -23.38 -10.19
N VAL A 253 0.80 -23.71 -9.08
CA VAL A 253 0.70 -25.10 -8.56
C VAL A 253 0.03 -26.07 -9.53
N SER A 254 -0.82 -25.57 -10.44
CA SER A 254 -1.49 -26.35 -11.48
C SER A 254 -0.74 -26.37 -12.82
N SER A 255 0.34 -25.56 -12.95
CA SER A 255 1.11 -25.43 -14.19
C SER A 255 2.19 -26.51 -14.30
N LYS A 256 2.47 -26.96 -15.53
CA LYS A 256 3.66 -27.75 -15.83
C LYS A 256 4.82 -26.82 -16.17
N GLY A 257 6.05 -27.16 -15.80
CA GLY A 257 7.25 -26.35 -16.08
C GLY A 257 7.37 -25.91 -17.55
N SER A 258 7.07 -26.81 -18.49
CA SER A 258 7.07 -26.50 -19.94
C SER A 258 6.03 -25.44 -20.37
N LYS A 259 5.07 -25.12 -19.52
CA LYS A 259 4.04 -24.10 -19.76
C LYS A 259 4.25 -22.84 -18.91
N ASN A 260 4.89 -23.00 -17.75
CA ASN A 260 5.17 -21.91 -16.82
C ASN A 260 6.48 -21.16 -17.13
N ASN A 261 7.41 -21.78 -17.85
CA ASN A 261 8.69 -21.16 -18.18
C ASN A 261 8.50 -20.03 -19.20
N ASP A 262 8.93 -18.83 -18.84
CA ASP A 262 8.94 -17.65 -19.71
C ASP A 262 10.12 -17.78 -20.69
N SER A 263 9.83 -18.09 -21.96
CA SER A 263 10.88 -18.24 -22.99
C SER A 263 11.46 -16.89 -23.37
N PHE A 264 12.78 -16.79 -23.39
CA PHE A 264 13.50 -15.63 -23.91
C PHE A 264 13.54 -15.64 -25.43
N PHE A 265 13.53 -14.46 -26.04
CA PHE A 265 13.84 -14.26 -27.45
C PHE A 265 14.64 -12.97 -27.63
N ALA A 266 15.34 -12.87 -28.76
CA ALA A 266 16.10 -11.69 -29.14
C ALA A 266 15.48 -11.04 -30.37
N GLU A 267 15.27 -9.72 -30.31
CA GLU A 267 14.81 -8.91 -31.42
C GLU A 267 15.63 -7.62 -31.48
N ASN A 268 16.24 -7.33 -32.61
CA ASN A 268 17.09 -6.14 -32.81
C ASN A 268 18.20 -5.97 -31.75
N GLY A 269 18.75 -7.09 -31.24
CA GLY A 269 19.79 -7.09 -30.21
C GLY A 269 19.26 -6.89 -28.78
N GLN A 270 17.96 -6.75 -28.60
CA GLN A 270 17.31 -6.68 -27.29
C GLN A 270 16.79 -8.06 -26.87
N ILE A 271 16.94 -8.39 -25.60
CA ILE A 271 16.41 -9.62 -25.00
C ILE A 271 15.05 -9.31 -24.38
N SER A 272 14.06 -10.12 -24.69
CA SER A 272 12.70 -10.02 -24.20
C SER A 272 12.14 -11.42 -23.85
N LYS A 273 10.93 -11.47 -23.26
CA LYS A 273 10.22 -12.72 -22.95
C LYS A 273 8.91 -12.80 -23.74
N LEU A 274 8.54 -14.03 -24.14
CA LEU A 274 7.25 -14.29 -24.83
C LEU A 274 6.05 -14.24 -23.87
N THR A 275 6.27 -14.61 -22.61
CA THR A 275 5.27 -14.66 -21.54
C THR A 275 5.82 -14.00 -20.28
N ASN A 276 4.99 -13.80 -19.27
CA ASN A 276 5.39 -13.17 -18.03
C ASN A 276 4.76 -13.87 -16.80
N HIS A 277 4.84 -15.20 -16.77
CA HIS A 277 4.35 -16.02 -15.65
C HIS A 277 5.09 -15.70 -14.35
N SER A 278 6.38 -15.41 -14.43
CA SER A 278 7.23 -14.99 -13.30
C SER A 278 6.88 -13.60 -12.76
N GLY A 279 6.07 -12.82 -13.50
CA GLY A 279 5.68 -11.47 -13.09
C GLY A 279 6.81 -10.47 -13.03
N GLY A 280 7.80 -10.55 -13.95
CA GLY A 280 8.90 -9.58 -14.08
C GLY A 280 10.06 -9.80 -13.13
N ILE A 281 10.08 -10.92 -12.39
CA ILE A 281 11.12 -11.24 -11.40
C ILE A 281 11.63 -12.65 -11.60
N LEU A 282 12.94 -12.80 -11.84
CA LEU A 282 13.62 -14.08 -12.00
C LEU A 282 14.79 -14.15 -11.03
N GLY A 283 14.89 -15.25 -10.26
CA GLY A 283 15.94 -15.42 -9.27
C GLY A 283 15.97 -14.37 -8.16
N GLY A 284 14.87 -13.61 -7.99
CA GLY A 284 14.76 -12.52 -7.03
C GLY A 284 15.22 -11.15 -7.55
N LEU A 285 15.51 -11.05 -8.84
CA LEU A 285 15.92 -9.83 -9.52
C LEU A 285 14.88 -9.46 -10.59
N SER A 286 14.70 -8.16 -10.84
CA SER A 286 13.89 -7.70 -11.98
C SER A 286 14.50 -8.18 -13.29
N ASP A 287 13.68 -8.52 -14.27
CA ASP A 287 14.13 -9.03 -15.57
C ASP A 287 13.87 -8.06 -16.75
N GLY A 288 13.36 -6.86 -16.45
CA GLY A 288 13.02 -5.81 -17.44
C GLY A 288 11.59 -5.87 -17.93
N SER A 289 10.85 -6.96 -17.65
CA SER A 289 9.41 -7.04 -17.94
C SER A 289 8.60 -6.27 -16.89
N THR A 290 7.32 -6.04 -17.20
CA THR A 290 6.37 -5.48 -16.23
C THR A 290 6.31 -6.36 -14.98
N ILE A 291 6.57 -5.76 -13.80
CA ILE A 291 6.37 -6.46 -12.54
C ILE A 291 4.89 -6.45 -12.20
N LEU A 292 4.36 -7.65 -11.93
CA LEU A 292 2.95 -7.85 -11.60
C LEU A 292 2.81 -8.31 -10.15
N LEU A 293 2.26 -7.44 -9.31
CA LEU A 293 2.06 -7.63 -7.86
C LEU A 293 0.57 -7.58 -7.53
N ARG A 294 0.07 -8.52 -6.71
CA ARG A 294 -1.31 -8.51 -6.19
C ARG A 294 -1.32 -8.55 -4.67
N ALA A 295 -2.32 -7.89 -4.08
CA ALA A 295 -2.55 -7.83 -2.64
C ALA A 295 -4.00 -8.16 -2.30
N ALA A 296 -4.21 -9.21 -1.52
CA ALA A 296 -5.52 -9.58 -1.00
C ALA A 296 -5.83 -8.82 0.29
N ILE A 297 -6.95 -8.11 0.32
CA ILE A 297 -7.42 -7.28 1.43
C ILE A 297 -8.61 -7.96 2.08
N LYS A 298 -8.55 -8.22 3.40
CA LYS A 298 -9.67 -8.79 4.14
C LYS A 298 -10.83 -7.78 4.29
N PRO A 299 -12.07 -8.24 4.53
CA PRO A 299 -13.18 -7.38 4.92
C PRO A 299 -12.86 -6.52 6.15
N THR A 300 -13.46 -5.36 6.24
CA THR A 300 -13.36 -4.48 7.42
C THR A 300 -13.98 -5.19 8.61
N PRO A 301 -13.27 -5.39 9.73
CA PRO A 301 -13.81 -6.16 10.86
C PRO A 301 -14.82 -5.36 11.71
N SER A 302 -14.86 -4.04 11.57
CA SER A 302 -15.86 -3.19 12.24
C SER A 302 -17.16 -3.22 11.46
N ILE A 303 -18.06 -4.12 11.83
CA ILE A 303 -19.42 -4.27 11.25
C ILE A 303 -20.47 -4.03 12.33
N SER A 304 -21.68 -3.62 11.94
CA SER A 304 -22.78 -3.32 12.87
C SER A 304 -23.65 -4.54 13.17
N GLN A 305 -23.21 -5.74 12.81
CA GLN A 305 -23.83 -6.99 13.25
C GLN A 305 -23.33 -7.36 14.66
N PRO A 306 -24.18 -8.03 15.49
CA PRO A 306 -23.76 -8.58 16.77
C PRO A 306 -22.62 -9.58 16.61
N GLN A 307 -21.56 -9.47 17.40
CA GLN A 307 -20.39 -10.33 17.34
C GLN A 307 -20.03 -10.86 18.73
N LYS A 308 -19.76 -12.16 18.82
CA LYS A 308 -19.27 -12.80 20.04
C LYS A 308 -17.82 -12.44 20.27
N THR A 309 -17.46 -12.09 21.52
CA THR A 309 -16.10 -11.76 21.93
C THR A 309 -15.92 -11.97 23.43
N VAL A 310 -14.82 -11.42 23.99
CA VAL A 310 -14.54 -11.41 25.42
C VAL A 310 -14.21 -10.00 25.87
N ASN A 311 -14.48 -9.70 27.15
CA ASN A 311 -14.00 -8.52 27.80
C ASN A 311 -12.58 -8.71 28.38
N THR A 312 -11.99 -7.65 28.92
CA THR A 312 -10.64 -7.66 29.52
C THR A 312 -10.55 -8.54 30.78
N ASN A 313 -11.70 -8.92 31.39
CA ASN A 313 -11.76 -9.83 32.54
C ASN A 313 -11.83 -11.33 32.11
N GLY A 314 -11.87 -11.63 30.81
CA GLY A 314 -11.97 -13.00 30.29
C GLY A 314 -13.40 -13.53 30.23
N GLU A 315 -14.43 -12.71 30.34
CA GLU A 315 -15.83 -13.08 30.28
C GLU A 315 -16.35 -13.04 28.83
N ASN A 316 -17.11 -14.06 28.41
CA ASN A 316 -17.77 -14.08 27.11
C ASN A 316 -18.88 -13.04 27.05
N ILE A 317 -18.84 -12.20 26.03
CA ILE A 317 -19.82 -11.15 25.79
C ILE A 317 -20.23 -11.12 24.32
N GLU A 318 -21.29 -10.42 24.02
CA GLU A 318 -21.68 -10.02 22.66
C GLU A 318 -21.57 -8.50 22.54
N ILE A 319 -21.00 -8.04 21.42
CA ILE A 319 -20.85 -6.61 21.14
C ILE A 319 -21.43 -6.29 19.77
N GLU A 320 -21.93 -5.08 19.63
CA GLU A 320 -22.28 -4.45 18.37
C GLU A 320 -21.43 -3.21 18.21
N ILE A 321 -20.63 -3.15 17.13
CA ILE A 321 -19.73 -2.02 16.89
C ILE A 321 -20.53 -0.94 16.13
N SER A 322 -21.05 0.02 16.88
CA SER A 322 -21.68 1.20 16.30
C SER A 322 -20.64 2.22 15.87
N GLY A 323 -20.85 2.93 14.76
CA GLY A 323 -19.97 3.99 14.31
C GLY A 323 -19.89 4.11 12.78
N ARG A 324 -18.97 4.97 12.34
CA ARG A 324 -18.76 5.28 10.91
C ARG A 324 -17.65 4.37 10.37
N HIS A 325 -18.04 3.24 9.78
CA HIS A 325 -17.09 2.25 9.24
C HIS A 325 -17.13 2.22 7.72
N ASP A 326 -16.01 1.83 7.10
CA ASP A 326 -15.93 1.60 5.67
C ASP A 326 -16.53 0.20 5.37
N PRO A 327 -17.58 0.05 4.54
CA PRO A 327 -18.02 -1.26 4.08
C PRO A 327 -16.98 -1.95 3.18
N VAL A 328 -16.06 -1.19 2.62
CA VAL A 328 -14.90 -1.68 1.87
C VAL A 328 -13.74 -0.69 2.00
N ILE A 329 -12.53 -1.20 2.24
CA ILE A 329 -11.31 -0.37 2.32
C ILE A 329 -10.44 -0.47 1.08
N VAL A 330 -10.74 -1.40 0.16
CA VAL A 330 -9.91 -1.69 -1.02
C VAL A 330 -9.59 -0.44 -1.85
N PRO A 331 -10.55 0.43 -2.23
CA PRO A 331 -10.24 1.61 -3.03
C PRO A 331 -9.24 2.56 -2.36
N ARG A 332 -9.31 2.70 -1.03
CA ARG A 332 -8.36 3.52 -0.26
C ARG A 332 -7.00 2.87 -0.11
N ALA A 333 -6.94 1.53 -0.16
CA ALA A 333 -5.71 0.76 -0.06
C ALA A 333 -4.91 0.72 -1.38
N VAL A 334 -5.52 1.03 -2.52
CA VAL A 334 -4.85 1.09 -3.83
C VAL A 334 -3.59 1.97 -3.77
N VAL A 335 -3.72 3.21 -3.35
CA VAL A 335 -2.59 4.14 -3.24
C VAL A 335 -1.59 3.75 -2.15
N VAL A 336 -2.01 2.99 -1.13
CA VAL A 336 -1.10 2.50 -0.08
C VAL A 336 -0.20 1.39 -0.62
N VAL A 337 -0.76 0.46 -1.40
CA VAL A 337 0.01 -0.61 -2.08
C VAL A 337 1.01 0.01 -3.06
N GLU A 338 0.56 0.95 -3.89
CA GLU A 338 1.40 1.73 -4.81
C GLU A 338 2.58 2.40 -4.08
N SER A 339 2.29 3.10 -2.99
CA SER A 339 3.28 3.81 -2.17
C SER A 339 4.33 2.89 -1.58
N MET A 340 3.90 1.75 -1.02
CA MET A 340 4.83 0.80 -0.41
C MET A 340 5.67 0.06 -1.46
N ALA A 341 5.10 -0.23 -2.64
CA ALA A 341 5.88 -0.73 -3.77
C ALA A 341 6.93 0.30 -4.22
N ALA A 342 6.54 1.56 -4.40
CA ALA A 342 7.46 2.63 -4.81
C ALA A 342 8.62 2.83 -3.83
N VAL A 343 8.36 2.87 -2.51
CA VAL A 343 9.42 2.97 -1.48
C VAL A 343 10.40 1.80 -1.58
N THR A 344 9.89 0.58 -1.79
CA THR A 344 10.73 -0.62 -1.92
C THR A 344 11.61 -0.55 -3.17
N LEU A 345 11.04 -0.12 -4.29
CA LEU A 345 11.76 -0.02 -5.57
C LEU A 345 12.88 1.02 -5.50
N VAL A 346 12.59 2.22 -4.96
CA VAL A 346 13.62 3.26 -4.80
C VAL A 346 14.75 2.78 -3.91
N ASP A 347 14.43 2.14 -2.78
CA ASP A 347 15.45 1.63 -1.85
C ASP A 347 16.36 0.58 -2.53
N LEU A 348 15.79 -0.37 -3.29
CA LEU A 348 16.57 -1.38 -4.01
C LEU A 348 17.35 -0.80 -5.21
N LEU A 349 16.79 0.17 -5.93
CA LEU A 349 17.51 0.89 -6.98
C LEU A 349 18.75 1.61 -6.43
N MET A 350 18.62 2.26 -5.28
CA MET A 350 19.74 2.91 -4.62
C MET A 350 20.80 1.93 -4.13
N GLN A 351 20.40 0.79 -3.57
CA GLN A 351 21.32 -0.27 -3.18
C GLN A 351 22.09 -0.81 -4.38
N ASN A 352 21.46 -0.92 -5.56
CA ASN A 352 22.08 -1.40 -6.78
C ASN A 352 23.19 -0.47 -7.34
N MET A 353 23.22 0.81 -6.95
CA MET A 353 24.18 1.81 -7.50
C MET A 353 25.66 1.43 -7.28
N SER A 354 25.96 0.59 -6.31
CA SER A 354 27.32 0.13 -6.01
C SER A 354 27.56 -1.36 -6.38
N SER A 355 26.62 -2.01 -7.06
CA SER A 355 26.70 -3.44 -7.38
C SER A 355 27.79 -3.78 -8.42
N ARG A 356 28.21 -2.80 -9.24
CA ARG A 356 29.23 -2.96 -10.28
C ARG A 356 30.26 -1.84 -10.19
N ILE A 357 31.52 -2.20 -10.44
CA ILE A 357 32.61 -1.20 -10.43
C ILE A 357 32.42 -0.13 -11.50
N GLU A 358 31.80 -0.48 -12.64
CA GLU A 358 31.50 0.45 -13.71
C GLU A 358 30.55 1.56 -13.26
N TYR A 359 29.55 1.26 -12.42
CA TYR A 359 28.64 2.25 -11.86
C TYR A 359 29.37 3.26 -10.95
N ILE A 360 30.30 2.74 -10.13
CA ILE A 360 31.13 3.58 -9.26
C ILE A 360 32.06 4.48 -10.10
N LYS A 361 32.68 3.94 -11.16
CA LYS A 361 33.52 4.71 -12.09
C LYS A 361 32.70 5.79 -12.79
N GLN A 362 31.49 5.48 -13.25
CA GLN A 362 30.62 6.46 -13.90
C GLN A 362 30.31 7.65 -12.99
N VAL A 363 30.04 7.39 -11.70
CA VAL A 363 29.74 8.45 -10.72
C VAL A 363 30.96 9.32 -10.42
N TYR A 364 32.15 8.72 -10.21
CA TYR A 364 33.31 9.45 -9.71
C TYR A 364 34.29 9.87 -10.79
N LEU A 365 34.33 9.20 -11.93
CA LEU A 365 35.28 9.47 -12.99
C LEU A 365 34.61 9.97 -14.27
N GLY A 366 33.29 9.82 -14.39
CA GLY A 366 32.54 10.19 -15.59
C GLY A 366 32.81 9.27 -16.80
N ILE A 367 33.28 8.03 -16.58
CA ILE A 367 33.66 7.06 -17.63
C ILE A 367 32.92 5.73 -17.45
#